data_cb57f6de90bee6722a1a36569534394c
#
_entry.id   cb57f6de90bee6722a1a36569534394c
#
_cell.length_a   1.000
_cell.length_b   1.000
_cell.length_c   1.000
_cell.angle_alpha   90.00
_cell.angle_beta   90.00
_cell.angle_gamma   90.00
#
_symmetry.space_group_name_H-M   'P 1'
#
loop_
_entity.id
_entity.type
_entity.pdbx_description
1 polymer ?
#
loop_
_entity_poly.entity_id
_entity_poly.type
_entity_poly.pdbx_seq_one_letter_code
_entity_poly.pdbx_strand_id
1 'polypeptide(L)'
;AQGLLYSKVSQLALNRGVQKFIGVGKALKDNSSEIRIPECYFFDDVASFTASEVFRDLHDELILVKGSRTFGFDYIAELLEQKVHETILEVNLNALVDNYNYYRSLMKPETKLVCMVKADAYGAGAVEVSKTLQDHRVDYLAVAVADEGVTLRKNGITCNIIIMNPEMTAFKTMFDYELEPEVYSFRMMDALIRAAEKEGITNYPVHIKLDTGMHRLGFDPLNDIDEVIDRLTHQNAIIPRSVFSHFVGSDSDDFDDFSASQFNKFQQAA
;
A
#
# COMPACT_ATOMS: atom_id res chain seq x y z
N ALA A 1 34.64 -1.35 31.91
CA ALA A 1 33.73 -0.28 31.44
C ALA A 1 32.24 -0.69 31.47
N GLN A 2 31.89 -1.92 31.09
CA GLN A 2 30.50 -2.39 31.09
C GLN A 2 29.90 -2.57 32.48
N GLY A 3 30.60 -3.18 33.44
CA GLY A 3 30.12 -3.35 34.82
C GLY A 3 29.75 -2.03 35.51
N LEU A 4 30.55 -0.96 35.31
CA LEU A 4 30.22 0.36 35.85
C LEU A 4 28.92 0.95 35.26
N LEU A 5 28.62 0.66 33.99
CA LEU A 5 27.38 1.08 33.36
C LEU A 5 26.19 0.35 33.99
N TYR A 6 26.26 -0.96 34.14
CA TYR A 6 25.18 -1.76 34.72
C TYR A 6 24.95 -1.42 36.21
N SER A 7 26.00 -1.14 36.97
CA SER A 7 25.88 -0.65 38.34
C SER A 7 25.13 0.68 38.41
N LYS A 8 25.40 1.63 37.47
CA LYS A 8 24.66 2.90 37.39
C LYS A 8 23.20 2.70 37.03
N VAL A 9 22.93 1.79 36.07
CA VAL A 9 21.55 1.44 35.68
C VAL A 9 20.80 0.84 36.87
N SER A 10 21.41 -0.08 37.58
CA SER A 10 20.87 -0.68 38.82
C SER A 10 20.50 0.38 39.86
N GLN A 11 21.41 1.31 40.12
CA GLN A 11 21.19 2.39 41.08
C GLN A 11 20.06 3.33 40.65
N LEU A 12 19.98 3.65 39.34
CA LEU A 12 18.91 4.48 38.80
C LEU A 12 17.54 3.79 38.92
N ALA A 13 17.48 2.50 38.62
CA ALA A 13 16.26 1.70 38.72
C ALA A 13 15.77 1.60 40.18
N LEU A 14 16.69 1.32 41.12
CA LEU A 14 16.38 1.31 42.54
C LEU A 14 15.81 2.66 43.01
N ASN A 15 16.45 3.76 42.62
CA ASN A 15 16.00 5.12 42.98
C ASN A 15 14.63 5.48 42.40
N ARG A 16 14.20 4.78 41.37
CA ARG A 16 12.89 4.93 40.75
C ARG A 16 11.84 3.91 41.23
N GLY A 17 12.20 3.08 42.22
CA GLY A 17 11.28 2.14 42.84
C GLY A 17 11.05 0.86 42.04
N VAL A 18 11.96 0.52 41.11
CA VAL A 18 11.89 -0.76 40.39
C VAL A 18 12.10 -1.91 41.37
N GLN A 19 11.15 -2.83 41.44
CA GLN A 19 11.19 -3.97 42.35
C GLN A 19 11.69 -5.24 41.69
N LYS A 20 11.40 -5.42 40.38
CA LYS A 20 11.79 -6.59 39.61
C LYS A 20 12.60 -6.16 38.38
N PHE A 21 13.69 -6.87 38.12
CA PHE A 21 14.56 -6.61 36.96
C PHE A 21 14.77 -7.89 36.16
N ILE A 22 14.51 -7.82 34.86
CA ILE A 22 14.70 -8.95 33.94
C ILE A 22 15.75 -8.55 32.92
N GLY A 23 16.93 -9.18 32.99
CA GLY A 23 18.04 -8.99 32.07
C GLY A 23 18.01 -10.02 30.94
N VAL A 24 17.89 -9.57 29.71
CA VAL A 24 17.90 -10.44 28.52
C VAL A 24 19.13 -10.14 27.68
N GLY A 25 19.95 -11.13 27.46
CA GLY A 25 21.18 -11.05 26.69
C GLY A 25 22.41 -11.41 27.52
N LYS A 26 23.38 -12.07 26.89
CA LYS A 26 24.58 -12.62 27.50
C LYS A 26 25.38 -11.56 28.29
N ALA A 27 25.53 -10.35 27.75
CA ALA A 27 26.26 -9.29 28.40
C ALA A 27 25.66 -8.86 29.76
N LEU A 28 24.32 -8.84 29.87
CA LEU A 28 23.64 -8.58 31.14
C LEU A 28 23.76 -9.74 32.10
N LYS A 29 23.65 -10.97 31.63
CA LYS A 29 23.81 -12.18 32.42
C LYS A 29 25.22 -12.29 33.00
N ASP A 30 26.27 -12.02 32.22
CA ASP A 30 27.67 -12.04 32.63
C ASP A 30 28.00 -10.95 33.66
N ASN A 31 27.21 -9.89 33.75
CA ASN A 31 27.35 -8.80 34.70
C ASN A 31 26.21 -8.76 35.74
N SER A 32 25.53 -9.87 35.96
CA SER A 32 24.37 -9.95 36.86
C SER A 32 24.69 -9.51 38.32
N SER A 33 25.91 -9.69 38.76
CA SER A 33 26.38 -9.23 40.10
C SER A 33 26.35 -7.72 40.30
N GLU A 34 26.29 -6.93 39.21
CA GLU A 34 26.20 -5.47 39.25
C GLU A 34 24.78 -4.96 39.47
N ILE A 35 23.78 -5.84 39.31
CA ILE A 35 22.37 -5.51 39.48
C ILE A 35 21.94 -5.84 40.90
N ARG A 36 21.48 -4.81 41.64
CA ARG A 36 21.16 -4.90 43.07
C ARG A 36 19.68 -4.69 43.36
N ILE A 37 18.84 -4.98 42.39
CA ILE A 37 17.36 -4.90 42.53
C ILE A 37 16.92 -6.15 43.31
N PRO A 38 15.94 -6.07 44.20
CA PRO A 38 15.54 -7.18 45.06
C PRO A 38 15.19 -8.47 44.35
N GLU A 39 14.49 -8.36 43.24
CA GLU A 39 14.08 -9.50 42.41
C GLU A 39 14.71 -9.40 41.03
N CYS A 40 15.62 -10.33 40.67
CA CYS A 40 16.37 -10.29 39.44
C CYS A 40 16.35 -11.65 38.72
N TYR A 41 16.10 -11.60 37.41
CA TYR A 41 16.17 -12.77 36.53
C TYR A 41 17.03 -12.45 35.30
N PHE A 42 17.79 -13.45 34.81
CA PHE A 42 18.71 -13.25 33.69
C PHE A 42 18.57 -14.39 32.67
N PHE A 43 18.39 -14.03 31.41
CA PHE A 43 18.24 -14.94 30.29
C PHE A 43 19.28 -14.67 29.21
N ASP A 44 19.67 -15.70 28.47
CA ASP A 44 20.68 -15.57 27.41
C ASP A 44 20.15 -14.81 26.19
N ASP A 45 18.85 -14.97 25.88
CA ASP A 45 18.17 -14.39 24.74
C ASP A 45 16.66 -14.23 24.99
N VAL A 46 15.98 -13.62 24.01
CA VAL A 46 14.53 -13.39 24.06
C VAL A 46 13.76 -14.72 24.08
N ALA A 47 14.21 -15.72 23.33
CA ALA A 47 13.50 -17.01 23.23
C ALA A 47 13.49 -17.74 24.57
N SER A 48 14.63 -17.76 25.29
CA SER A 48 14.71 -18.36 26.63
C SER A 48 13.88 -17.60 27.66
N PHE A 49 13.78 -16.28 27.53
CA PHE A 49 12.92 -15.48 28.41
C PHE A 49 11.44 -15.75 28.15
N THR A 50 10.97 -15.68 26.91
CA THR A 50 9.55 -15.84 26.59
C THR A 50 9.04 -17.27 26.83
N ALA A 51 9.93 -18.26 26.85
CA ALA A 51 9.60 -19.64 27.21
C ALA A 51 9.58 -19.91 28.73
N SER A 52 10.04 -18.96 29.57
CA SER A 52 10.20 -19.14 31.00
C SER A 52 8.89 -19.00 31.80
N GLU A 53 8.90 -19.52 33.05
CA GLU A 53 7.82 -19.29 34.01
C GLU A 53 7.76 -17.80 34.40
N VAL A 54 8.91 -17.14 34.52
CA VAL A 54 9.00 -15.70 34.84
C VAL A 54 8.19 -14.86 33.83
N PHE A 55 8.24 -15.20 32.53
CA PHE A 55 7.46 -14.49 31.53
C PHE A 55 5.96 -14.74 31.67
N ARG A 56 5.55 -15.99 31.97
CA ARG A 56 4.14 -16.37 32.14
C ARG A 56 3.49 -15.72 33.36
N ASP A 57 4.30 -15.42 34.38
CA ASP A 57 3.84 -14.83 35.63
C ASP A 57 3.79 -13.27 35.57
N LEU A 58 4.17 -12.67 34.44
CA LEU A 58 4.09 -11.21 34.23
C LEU A 58 2.64 -10.82 33.88
N HIS A 59 1.88 -10.42 34.87
CA HIS A 59 0.52 -9.90 34.72
C HIS A 59 0.24 -8.84 35.80
N ASP A 60 -0.64 -7.91 35.50
CA ASP A 60 -1.06 -6.83 36.40
C ASP A 60 0.10 -5.96 36.93
N GLU A 61 1.17 -5.82 36.14
CA GLU A 61 2.37 -5.07 36.48
C GLU A 61 2.61 -3.93 35.45
N LEU A 62 3.24 -2.85 35.90
CA LEU A 62 3.76 -1.83 35.02
C LEU A 62 5.17 -2.23 34.54
N ILE A 63 5.31 -2.57 33.27
CA ILE A 63 6.52 -3.11 32.68
C ILE A 63 7.17 -2.09 31.76
N LEU A 64 8.45 -1.75 32.02
CA LEU A 64 9.27 -0.95 31.13
C LEU A 64 10.19 -1.87 30.30
N VAL A 65 9.92 -1.99 29.00
CA VAL A 65 10.79 -2.70 28.07
C VAL A 65 11.80 -1.73 27.47
N LYS A 66 13.11 -1.98 27.66
CA LYS A 66 14.19 -1.11 27.19
C LYS A 66 15.34 -1.91 26.59
N GLY A 67 15.66 -1.68 25.32
CA GLY A 67 16.78 -2.33 24.65
C GLY A 67 17.10 -1.71 23.30
N SER A 68 18.22 -2.13 22.69
CA SER A 68 18.50 -1.79 21.29
C SER A 68 17.57 -2.57 20.37
N ARG A 69 17.20 -2.00 19.22
CA ARG A 69 16.40 -2.66 18.18
C ARG A 69 16.96 -4.01 17.75
N THR A 70 18.27 -4.19 17.83
CA THR A 70 18.96 -5.46 17.50
C THR A 70 18.58 -6.64 18.40
N PHE A 71 17.99 -6.38 19.58
CA PHE A 71 17.55 -7.43 20.48
C PHE A 71 16.11 -7.91 20.25
N GLY A 72 15.35 -7.25 19.38
CA GLY A 72 13.97 -7.66 19.06
C GLY A 72 13.00 -7.53 20.25
N PHE A 73 13.22 -6.57 21.15
CA PHE A 73 12.37 -6.37 22.33
C PHE A 73 10.96 -5.89 22.00
N ASP A 74 10.73 -5.42 20.78
CA ASP A 74 9.39 -5.10 20.28
C ASP A 74 8.49 -6.34 20.34
N TYR A 75 9.03 -7.53 20.04
CA TYR A 75 8.31 -8.80 20.15
C TYR A 75 7.90 -9.12 21.60
N ILE A 76 8.73 -8.78 22.59
CA ILE A 76 8.37 -8.94 24.01
C ILE A 76 7.21 -8.01 24.37
N ALA A 77 7.24 -6.76 23.89
CA ALA A 77 6.17 -5.81 24.12
C ALA A 77 4.85 -6.30 23.53
N GLU A 78 4.86 -6.79 22.28
CA GLU A 78 3.69 -7.37 21.62
C GLU A 78 3.08 -8.56 22.40
N LEU A 79 3.93 -9.43 22.95
CA LEU A 79 3.47 -10.57 23.76
C LEU A 79 2.89 -10.19 25.14
N LEU A 80 3.38 -9.07 25.71
CA LEU A 80 2.94 -8.56 27.02
C LEU A 80 1.74 -7.61 26.88
N GLU A 81 1.43 -7.15 25.67
CA GLU A 81 0.30 -6.28 25.43
C GLU A 81 -1.01 -7.03 25.71
N GLN A 82 -1.72 -6.64 26.79
CA GLN A 82 -3.08 -7.12 27.01
C GLN A 82 -3.98 -6.49 25.93
N LYS A 83 -4.31 -7.27 24.93
CA LYS A 83 -5.35 -6.89 23.96
C LYS A 83 -6.71 -6.93 24.67
N VAL A 84 -7.08 -5.82 25.26
CA VAL A 84 -8.38 -5.67 25.97
C VAL A 84 -9.55 -5.67 24.97
N HIS A 85 -9.29 -5.25 23.72
CA HIS A 85 -10.23 -5.33 22.61
C HIS A 85 -9.47 -5.67 21.33
N GLU A 86 -9.84 -6.76 20.70
CA GLU A 86 -9.39 -7.09 19.36
C GLU A 86 -10.46 -6.63 18.36
N THR A 87 -10.16 -5.55 17.62
CA THR A 87 -10.98 -5.17 16.48
C THR A 87 -10.50 -5.97 15.28
N ILE A 88 -11.35 -6.92 14.83
CA ILE A 88 -11.06 -7.78 13.68
C ILE A 88 -11.84 -7.23 12.48
N LEU A 89 -11.15 -6.96 11.36
CA LEU A 89 -11.76 -6.74 10.06
C LEU A 89 -11.76 -8.08 9.30
N GLU A 90 -12.94 -8.66 9.14
CA GLU A 90 -13.11 -9.85 8.30
C GLU A 90 -13.52 -9.45 6.89
N VAL A 91 -12.73 -9.86 5.88
CA VAL A 91 -13.01 -9.66 4.47
C VAL A 91 -13.43 -10.98 3.84
N ASN A 92 -14.67 -11.02 3.35
CA ASN A 92 -15.21 -12.20 2.68
C ASN A 92 -14.88 -12.14 1.17
N LEU A 93 -13.83 -12.85 0.75
CA LEU A 93 -13.41 -12.87 -0.66
C LEU A 93 -14.43 -13.54 -1.58
N ASN A 94 -15.26 -14.49 -1.09
CA ASN A 94 -16.33 -15.07 -1.90
C ASN A 94 -17.40 -14.02 -2.22
N ALA A 95 -17.79 -13.19 -1.25
CA ALA A 95 -18.72 -12.09 -1.48
C ALA A 95 -18.16 -11.06 -2.47
N LEU A 96 -16.85 -10.80 -2.44
CA LEU A 96 -16.17 -9.96 -3.43
C LEU A 96 -16.28 -10.56 -4.83
N VAL A 97 -16.08 -11.86 -4.97
CA VAL A 97 -16.22 -12.58 -6.24
C VAL A 97 -17.68 -12.56 -6.74
N ASP A 98 -18.65 -12.75 -5.85
CA ASP A 98 -20.06 -12.66 -6.19
C ASP A 98 -20.41 -11.27 -6.73
N ASN A 99 -19.93 -10.21 -6.10
CA ASN A 99 -20.09 -8.84 -6.59
C ASN A 99 -19.41 -8.64 -7.95
N TYR A 100 -18.19 -9.11 -8.13
CA TYR A 100 -17.47 -9.05 -9.41
C TYR A 100 -18.28 -9.75 -10.52
N ASN A 101 -18.75 -10.95 -10.27
CA ASN A 101 -19.55 -11.74 -11.22
C ASN A 101 -20.90 -11.09 -11.52
N TYR A 102 -21.53 -10.45 -10.54
CA TYR A 102 -22.76 -9.71 -10.73
C TYR A 102 -22.56 -8.56 -11.73
N TYR A 103 -21.57 -7.69 -11.51
CA TYR A 103 -21.28 -6.60 -12.45
C TYR A 103 -20.86 -7.13 -13.82
N ARG A 104 -20.06 -8.20 -13.86
CA ARG A 104 -19.66 -8.85 -15.12
C ARG A 104 -20.89 -9.34 -15.92
N SER A 105 -21.90 -9.87 -15.24
CA SER A 105 -23.13 -10.37 -15.88
C SER A 105 -24.01 -9.27 -16.52
N LEU A 106 -23.87 -8.03 -16.05
CA LEU A 106 -24.60 -6.88 -16.60
C LEU A 106 -23.94 -6.30 -17.86
N MET A 107 -22.73 -6.72 -18.18
CA MET A 107 -21.93 -6.17 -19.26
C MET A 107 -21.92 -7.10 -20.48
N LYS A 108 -21.63 -6.51 -21.65
CA LYS A 108 -21.38 -7.30 -22.84
C LYS A 108 -20.09 -8.12 -22.69
N PRO A 109 -19.97 -9.29 -23.36
CA PRO A 109 -18.79 -10.15 -23.25
C PRO A 109 -17.46 -9.47 -23.58
N GLU A 110 -17.47 -8.52 -24.51
CA GLU A 110 -16.32 -7.76 -24.98
C GLU A 110 -15.91 -6.61 -24.04
N THR A 111 -16.78 -6.22 -23.10
CA THR A 111 -16.51 -5.14 -22.16
C THR A 111 -15.48 -5.57 -21.13
N LYS A 112 -14.42 -4.79 -20.97
CA LYS A 112 -13.38 -5.04 -19.98
C LYS A 112 -13.72 -4.40 -18.65
N LEU A 113 -13.38 -5.09 -17.56
CA LEU A 113 -13.54 -4.62 -16.19
C LEU A 113 -12.20 -4.18 -15.62
N VAL A 114 -12.17 -2.99 -15.03
CA VAL A 114 -11.05 -2.48 -14.24
C VAL A 114 -11.46 -2.47 -12.77
N CYS A 115 -10.77 -3.21 -11.92
CA CYS A 115 -11.02 -3.23 -10.49
C CYS A 115 -10.02 -2.35 -9.74
N MET A 116 -10.53 -1.40 -8.96
CA MET A 116 -9.70 -0.49 -8.16
C MET A 116 -9.28 -1.15 -6.84
N VAL A 117 -7.96 -1.26 -6.61
CA VAL A 117 -7.37 -1.88 -5.40
C VAL A 117 -6.37 -0.97 -4.70
N LYS A 118 -6.49 0.35 -4.90
CA LYS A 118 -5.66 1.36 -4.24
C LYS A 118 -5.86 1.37 -2.72
N ALA A 119 -4.93 1.98 -1.98
CA ALA A 119 -4.97 2.11 -0.53
C ALA A 119 -5.20 0.76 0.17
N ASP A 120 -4.36 -0.21 -0.16
CA ASP A 120 -4.46 -1.59 0.31
C ASP A 120 -5.86 -2.23 0.07
N ALA A 121 -6.40 -2.05 -1.14
CA ALA A 121 -7.78 -2.41 -1.50
C ALA A 121 -8.81 -1.81 -0.53
N TYR A 122 -8.64 -0.52 -0.22
CA TYR A 122 -9.45 0.21 0.77
C TYR A 122 -9.39 -0.41 2.18
N GLY A 123 -8.22 -0.97 2.53
CA GLY A 123 -7.99 -1.65 3.81
C GLY A 123 -8.37 -3.13 3.84
N ALA A 124 -8.78 -3.70 2.70
CA ALA A 124 -9.19 -5.11 2.61
C ALA A 124 -8.04 -6.09 2.31
N GLY A 125 -6.81 -5.59 2.13
CA GLY A 125 -5.65 -6.38 1.74
C GLY A 125 -5.46 -6.45 0.22
N ALA A 126 -4.62 -5.56 -0.34
CA ALA A 126 -4.47 -5.42 -1.80
C ALA A 126 -3.96 -6.70 -2.47
N VAL A 127 -3.07 -7.44 -1.83
CA VAL A 127 -2.48 -8.65 -2.41
C VAL A 127 -3.52 -9.77 -2.51
N GLU A 128 -4.25 -10.04 -1.45
CA GLU A 128 -5.26 -11.10 -1.37
C GLU A 128 -6.43 -10.80 -2.32
N VAL A 129 -6.93 -9.56 -2.29
CA VAL A 129 -8.00 -9.11 -3.19
C VAL A 129 -7.55 -9.19 -4.65
N SER A 130 -6.33 -8.73 -4.97
CA SER A 130 -5.82 -8.76 -6.33
C SER A 130 -5.60 -10.17 -6.86
N LYS A 131 -5.08 -11.10 -6.03
CA LYS A 131 -4.95 -12.52 -6.40
C LYS A 131 -6.32 -13.13 -6.70
N THR A 132 -7.30 -12.89 -5.82
CA THR A 132 -8.67 -13.37 -6.02
C THR A 132 -9.27 -12.86 -7.32
N LEU A 133 -9.14 -11.56 -7.62
CA LEU A 133 -9.63 -10.97 -8.86
C LEU A 133 -8.88 -11.51 -10.09
N GLN A 134 -7.57 -11.68 -10.02
CA GLN A 134 -6.77 -12.27 -11.09
C GLN A 134 -7.18 -13.73 -11.38
N ASP A 135 -7.41 -14.54 -10.35
CA ASP A 135 -7.88 -15.93 -10.50
C ASP A 135 -9.25 -15.99 -11.18
N HIS A 136 -10.07 -14.94 -11.00
CA HIS A 136 -11.37 -14.76 -11.67
C HIS A 136 -11.26 -13.97 -12.98
N ARG A 137 -10.03 -13.82 -13.53
CA ARG A 137 -9.76 -13.25 -14.85
C ARG A 137 -10.23 -11.80 -15.01
N VAL A 138 -9.97 -10.96 -14.00
CA VAL A 138 -10.12 -9.52 -14.16
C VAL A 138 -9.24 -9.02 -15.31
N ASP A 139 -9.79 -8.12 -16.12
CA ASP A 139 -9.04 -7.59 -17.27
C ASP A 139 -7.92 -6.63 -16.82
N TYR A 140 -8.21 -5.78 -15.84
CA TYR A 140 -7.30 -4.78 -15.29
C TYR A 140 -7.49 -4.60 -13.79
N LEU A 141 -6.38 -4.32 -13.11
CA LEU A 141 -6.41 -3.71 -11.79
C LEU A 141 -6.00 -2.23 -11.91
N ALA A 142 -6.41 -1.42 -10.95
CA ALA A 142 -5.95 -0.04 -10.86
C ALA A 142 -5.55 0.30 -9.43
N VAL A 143 -4.44 1.02 -9.30
CA VAL A 143 -3.88 1.47 -8.02
C VAL A 143 -3.62 2.98 -8.07
N ALA A 144 -3.35 3.62 -6.93
CA ALA A 144 -3.12 5.05 -6.90
C ALA A 144 -1.72 5.41 -7.41
N VAL A 145 -0.68 4.76 -6.91
CA VAL A 145 0.73 5.11 -7.14
C VAL A 145 1.55 3.90 -7.59
N ALA A 146 2.73 4.16 -8.18
CA ALA A 146 3.59 3.11 -8.70
C ALA A 146 4.02 2.08 -7.65
N ASP A 147 4.28 2.49 -6.41
CA ASP A 147 4.73 1.59 -5.33
C ASP A 147 3.69 0.52 -4.98
N GLU A 148 2.40 0.85 -5.04
CA GLU A 148 1.33 -0.13 -4.89
C GLU A 148 1.37 -1.17 -6.02
N GLY A 149 1.54 -0.70 -7.28
CA GLY A 149 1.68 -1.59 -8.44
C GLY A 149 2.90 -2.50 -8.35
N VAL A 150 4.05 -1.97 -7.91
CA VAL A 150 5.28 -2.75 -7.66
C VAL A 150 5.03 -3.82 -6.59
N THR A 151 4.32 -3.47 -5.52
CA THR A 151 3.97 -4.43 -4.47
C THR A 151 3.13 -5.58 -5.03
N LEU A 152 2.13 -5.30 -5.85
CA LEU A 152 1.32 -6.31 -6.52
C LEU A 152 2.17 -7.19 -7.44
N ARG A 153 3.02 -6.61 -8.29
CA ARG A 153 3.93 -7.36 -9.17
C ARG A 153 4.85 -8.32 -8.39
N LYS A 154 5.47 -7.83 -7.31
CA LYS A 154 6.34 -8.66 -6.43
C LYS A 154 5.60 -9.81 -5.76
N ASN A 155 4.28 -9.71 -5.61
CA ASN A 155 3.42 -10.75 -5.05
C ASN A 155 2.74 -11.64 -6.11
N GLY A 156 3.19 -11.57 -7.37
CA GLY A 156 2.79 -12.50 -8.45
C GLY A 156 1.56 -12.05 -9.24
N ILE A 157 1.17 -10.79 -9.15
CA ILE A 157 0.10 -10.25 -10.01
C ILE A 157 0.66 -9.98 -11.40
N THR A 158 0.08 -10.61 -12.42
CA THR A 158 0.50 -10.54 -13.83
C THR A 158 -0.48 -9.83 -14.74
N CYS A 159 -1.74 -9.67 -14.34
CA CYS A 159 -2.71 -8.89 -15.11
C CYS A 159 -2.29 -7.42 -15.24
N ASN A 160 -2.86 -6.68 -16.20
CA ASN A 160 -2.53 -5.28 -16.43
C ASN A 160 -2.87 -4.42 -15.20
N ILE A 161 -2.02 -3.47 -14.87
CA ILE A 161 -2.18 -2.57 -13.71
C ILE A 161 -2.11 -1.13 -14.18
N ILE A 162 -3.16 -0.36 -13.93
CA ILE A 162 -3.23 1.07 -14.21
C ILE A 162 -2.77 1.86 -12.98
N ILE A 163 -1.92 2.86 -13.19
CA ILE A 163 -1.51 3.83 -12.17
C ILE A 163 -2.31 5.11 -12.33
N MET A 164 -3.18 5.42 -11.35
CA MET A 164 -4.12 6.53 -11.41
C MET A 164 -3.53 7.90 -11.04
N ASN A 165 -2.37 7.91 -10.38
CA ASN A 165 -1.66 9.14 -10.03
C ASN A 165 -0.15 8.94 -10.20
N PRO A 166 0.31 8.77 -11.45
CA PRO A 166 1.72 8.50 -11.72
C PRO A 166 2.58 9.74 -11.46
N GLU A 167 3.68 9.53 -10.73
CA GLU A 167 4.70 10.54 -10.51
C GLU A 167 5.77 10.48 -11.62
N MET A 168 6.24 11.65 -12.10
CA MET A 168 7.25 11.70 -13.16
C MET A 168 8.57 11.06 -12.73
N THR A 169 8.87 11.05 -11.44
CA THR A 169 10.05 10.39 -10.85
C THR A 169 9.99 8.87 -10.88
N ALA A 170 8.79 8.31 -11.04
CA ALA A 170 8.54 6.87 -11.02
C ALA A 170 8.44 6.25 -12.44
N PHE A 171 8.65 7.00 -13.53
CA PHE A 171 8.49 6.47 -14.88
C PHE A 171 9.37 5.24 -15.14
N LYS A 172 10.66 5.29 -14.75
CA LYS A 172 11.52 4.11 -14.90
C LYS A 172 10.99 2.90 -14.14
N THR A 173 10.50 3.07 -12.92
CA THR A 173 9.88 2.01 -12.14
C THR A 173 8.64 1.47 -12.85
N MET A 174 7.81 2.33 -13.42
CA MET A 174 6.63 1.88 -14.19
C MET A 174 7.03 1.06 -15.41
N PHE A 175 8.09 1.45 -16.13
CA PHE A 175 8.63 0.68 -17.26
C PHE A 175 9.16 -0.68 -16.81
N ASP A 176 9.97 -0.71 -15.76
CA ASP A 176 10.60 -1.94 -15.24
C ASP A 176 9.56 -2.97 -14.73
N TYR A 177 8.40 -2.51 -14.25
CA TYR A 177 7.33 -3.36 -13.71
C TYR A 177 6.08 -3.45 -14.60
N GLU A 178 6.15 -2.94 -15.84
CA GLU A 178 5.04 -2.98 -16.82
C GLU A 178 3.73 -2.41 -16.22
N LEU A 179 3.80 -1.21 -15.63
CA LEU A 179 2.66 -0.51 -15.04
C LEU A 179 2.16 0.58 -16.00
N GLU A 180 0.88 0.57 -16.32
CA GLU A 180 0.28 1.44 -17.33
C GLU A 180 -0.21 2.76 -16.72
N PRO A 181 0.44 3.92 -16.97
CA PRO A 181 0.06 5.18 -16.33
C PRO A 181 -1.18 5.82 -16.95
N GLU A 182 -2.01 6.51 -16.12
CA GLU A 182 -2.93 7.51 -16.62
C GLU A 182 -2.16 8.75 -17.08
N VAL A 183 -2.61 9.38 -18.17
CA VAL A 183 -2.06 10.63 -18.70
C VAL A 183 -3.17 11.67 -18.70
N TYR A 184 -2.98 12.76 -17.95
CA TYR A 184 -4.01 13.74 -17.66
C TYR A 184 -3.62 15.18 -17.99
N SER A 185 -2.42 15.42 -18.50
CA SER A 185 -1.94 16.75 -18.88
C SER A 185 -0.82 16.67 -19.92
N PHE A 186 -0.67 17.72 -20.72
CA PHE A 186 0.40 17.82 -21.71
C PHE A 186 1.81 17.75 -21.08
N ARG A 187 1.99 18.40 -19.94
CA ARG A 187 3.26 18.32 -19.19
C ARG A 187 3.66 16.90 -18.86
N MET A 188 2.69 16.10 -18.40
CA MET A 188 2.93 14.70 -18.07
C MET A 188 3.16 13.87 -19.32
N MET A 189 2.36 14.07 -20.37
CA MET A 189 2.50 13.39 -21.65
C MET A 189 3.90 13.59 -22.23
N ASP A 190 4.35 14.83 -22.33
CA ASP A 190 5.67 15.18 -22.87
C ASP A 190 6.82 14.61 -22.02
N ALA A 191 6.66 14.59 -20.69
CA ALA A 191 7.66 14.02 -19.79
C ALA A 191 7.75 12.50 -19.94
N LEU A 192 6.62 11.82 -20.09
CA LEU A 192 6.56 10.37 -20.29
C LEU A 192 7.13 9.96 -21.67
N ILE A 193 6.78 10.70 -22.73
CA ILE A 193 7.35 10.48 -24.07
C ILE A 193 8.87 10.57 -24.02
N ARG A 194 9.42 11.66 -23.48
CA ARG A 194 10.88 11.82 -23.35
C ARG A 194 11.54 10.74 -22.50
N ALA A 195 10.87 10.30 -21.44
CA ALA A 195 11.40 9.22 -20.59
C ALA A 195 11.42 7.88 -21.33
N ALA A 196 10.37 7.53 -22.06
CA ALA A 196 10.29 6.33 -22.86
C ALA A 196 11.32 6.33 -24.01
N GLU A 197 11.45 7.44 -24.73
CA GLU A 197 12.46 7.62 -25.79
C GLU A 197 13.89 7.43 -25.26
N LYS A 198 14.18 7.99 -24.08
CA LYS A 198 15.49 7.85 -23.43
C LYS A 198 15.83 6.40 -23.10
N GLU A 199 14.84 5.62 -22.72
CA GLU A 199 15.00 4.17 -22.42
C GLU A 199 14.87 3.30 -23.69
N GLY A 200 14.64 3.89 -24.88
CA GLY A 200 14.45 3.17 -26.15
C GLY A 200 13.12 2.40 -26.21
N ILE A 201 12.14 2.79 -25.42
CA ILE A 201 10.83 2.15 -25.35
C ILE A 201 9.92 2.73 -26.45
N THR A 202 9.17 1.83 -27.11
CA THR A 202 8.17 2.19 -28.11
C THR A 202 6.82 1.56 -27.77
N ASN A 203 5.73 2.24 -28.16
CA ASN A 203 4.35 1.77 -27.94
C ASN A 203 4.03 1.42 -26.47
N TYR A 204 4.59 2.18 -25.53
CA TYR A 204 4.26 1.97 -24.11
C TYR A 204 2.79 2.33 -23.84
N PRO A 205 2.00 1.41 -23.26
CA PRO A 205 0.56 1.61 -23.09
C PRO A 205 0.25 2.70 -22.06
N VAL A 206 -0.66 3.59 -22.40
CA VAL A 206 -1.14 4.66 -21.52
C VAL A 206 -2.65 4.78 -21.55
N HIS A 207 -3.24 5.40 -20.52
CA HIS A 207 -4.67 5.64 -20.40
C HIS A 207 -4.93 7.15 -20.35
N ILE A 208 -5.59 7.69 -21.36
CA ILE A 208 -5.87 9.12 -21.46
C ILE A 208 -7.07 9.47 -20.60
N LYS A 209 -6.91 10.43 -19.70
CA LYS A 209 -7.98 10.88 -18.82
C LYS A 209 -8.58 12.19 -19.32
N LEU A 210 -9.92 12.23 -19.40
CA LEU A 210 -10.71 13.41 -19.72
C LEU A 210 -11.40 13.97 -18.48
N ASP A 211 -11.38 15.29 -18.33
CA ASP A 211 -12.17 16.00 -17.33
C ASP A 211 -13.53 16.38 -17.89
N THR A 212 -14.52 15.55 -17.65
CA THR A 212 -15.89 15.79 -18.10
C THR A 212 -16.74 16.62 -17.14
N GLY A 213 -16.13 17.09 -16.03
CA GLY A 213 -16.83 17.96 -15.07
C GLY A 213 -16.48 17.74 -13.60
N MET A 214 -15.55 16.83 -13.30
CA MET A 214 -15.07 16.65 -11.91
C MET A 214 -14.04 17.73 -11.50
N HIS A 215 -13.33 18.31 -12.47
CA HIS A 215 -12.33 19.36 -12.28
C HIS A 215 -11.21 19.00 -11.30
N ARG A 216 -10.73 17.74 -11.40
CA ARG A 216 -9.58 17.27 -10.61
C ARG A 216 -8.35 17.02 -11.48
N LEU A 217 -8.43 16.12 -12.43
CA LEU A 217 -7.39 15.77 -13.39
C LEU A 217 -8.04 15.36 -14.71
N GLY A 218 -7.39 15.65 -15.83
CA GLY A 218 -7.83 15.25 -17.16
C GLY A 218 -7.69 16.39 -18.17
N PHE A 219 -7.64 16.02 -19.45
CA PHE A 219 -7.73 16.96 -20.56
C PHE A 219 -9.16 17.48 -20.74
N ASP A 220 -9.31 18.72 -21.14
CA ASP A 220 -10.60 19.29 -21.50
C ASP A 220 -11.13 18.59 -22.76
N PRO A 221 -12.29 17.91 -22.70
CA PRO A 221 -12.84 17.18 -23.82
C PRO A 221 -13.26 18.05 -25.00
N LEU A 222 -13.39 19.36 -24.83
CA LEU A 222 -13.80 20.29 -25.89
C LEU A 222 -12.61 21.06 -26.50
N ASN A 223 -11.55 21.31 -25.73
CA ASN A 223 -10.48 22.20 -26.14
C ASN A 223 -9.12 21.52 -26.35
N ASP A 224 -8.85 20.38 -25.68
CA ASP A 224 -7.53 19.77 -25.68
C ASP A 224 -7.38 18.59 -26.65
N ILE A 225 -8.45 18.02 -27.18
CA ILE A 225 -8.45 16.74 -27.90
C ILE A 225 -7.61 16.79 -29.17
N ASP A 226 -7.74 17.85 -29.99
CA ASP A 226 -6.96 17.98 -31.21
C ASP A 226 -5.44 18.00 -30.92
N GLU A 227 -5.02 18.69 -29.86
CA GLU A 227 -3.61 18.71 -29.44
C GLU A 227 -3.16 17.36 -28.85
N VAL A 228 -4.02 16.67 -28.12
CA VAL A 228 -3.75 15.30 -27.64
C VAL A 228 -3.50 14.35 -28.82
N ILE A 229 -4.36 14.38 -29.83
CA ILE A 229 -4.24 13.55 -31.03
C ILE A 229 -2.95 13.92 -31.78
N ASP A 230 -2.70 15.21 -32.01
CA ASP A 230 -1.49 15.68 -32.69
C ASP A 230 -0.22 15.15 -32.01
N ARG A 231 -0.12 15.30 -30.70
CA ARG A 231 1.04 14.79 -29.92
C ARG A 231 1.17 13.28 -29.98
N LEU A 232 0.08 12.53 -29.92
CA LEU A 232 0.12 11.07 -29.97
C LEU A 232 0.51 10.55 -31.37
N THR A 233 0.12 11.25 -32.44
CA THR A 233 0.41 10.83 -33.83
C THR A 233 1.83 11.13 -34.28
N HIS A 234 2.52 12.10 -33.67
CA HIS A 234 3.88 12.52 -34.04
C HIS A 234 5.00 11.88 -33.22
N GLN A 235 4.71 10.77 -32.52
CA GLN A 235 5.69 10.02 -31.75
C GLN A 235 5.36 8.52 -31.74
N ASN A 236 6.33 7.68 -31.33
CA ASN A 236 6.17 6.23 -31.24
C ASN A 236 6.46 5.67 -29.83
N ALA A 237 6.74 6.54 -28.87
CA ALA A 237 7.16 6.12 -27.52
C ALA A 237 5.98 5.55 -26.71
N ILE A 238 4.81 6.21 -26.79
CA ILE A 238 3.60 5.79 -26.06
C ILE A 238 2.44 5.53 -27.02
N ILE A 239 1.50 4.67 -26.59
CA ILE A 239 0.27 4.36 -27.33
C ILE A 239 -0.95 4.41 -26.40
N PRO A 240 -2.04 5.14 -26.77
CA PRO A 240 -3.24 5.15 -25.97
C PRO A 240 -3.93 3.77 -26.02
N ARG A 241 -4.11 3.16 -24.86
CA ARG A 241 -4.80 1.89 -24.68
C ARG A 241 -6.29 2.11 -24.40
N SER A 242 -6.60 3.20 -23.70
CA SER A 242 -7.97 3.63 -23.41
C SER A 242 -8.06 5.13 -23.21
N VAL A 243 -9.29 5.63 -23.35
CA VAL A 243 -9.70 6.97 -22.90
C VAL A 243 -10.77 6.76 -21.84
N PHE A 244 -10.72 7.53 -20.76
CA PHE A 244 -11.68 7.37 -19.66
C PHE A 244 -11.95 8.70 -18.93
N SER A 245 -13.04 8.72 -18.18
CA SER A 245 -13.39 9.80 -17.26
C SER A 245 -13.90 9.26 -15.93
N HIS A 246 -14.30 10.13 -15.03
CA HIS A 246 -14.83 9.78 -13.72
C HIS A 246 -16.20 10.43 -13.50
N PHE A 247 -17.21 9.61 -13.24
CA PHE A 247 -18.52 10.11 -12.83
C PHE A 247 -18.47 10.59 -11.37
N VAL A 248 -19.00 11.78 -11.10
CA VAL A 248 -18.95 12.41 -9.79
C VAL A 248 -20.00 11.87 -8.84
N GLY A 249 -21.19 11.57 -9.37
CA GLY A 249 -22.37 11.23 -8.55
C GLY A 249 -23.20 10.10 -9.15
N SER A 250 -22.56 9.09 -9.75
CA SER A 250 -23.29 7.95 -10.33
C SER A 250 -23.94 7.01 -9.32
N ASP A 251 -23.78 7.29 -8.02
CA ASP A 251 -24.35 6.57 -6.89
C ASP A 251 -25.59 7.25 -6.29
N SER A 252 -26.08 8.35 -6.91
CA SER A 252 -27.27 9.06 -6.47
C SER A 252 -28.09 9.59 -7.65
N ASP A 253 -29.38 9.34 -7.67
CA ASP A 253 -30.34 9.79 -8.67
C ASP A 253 -30.39 11.34 -8.79
N ASP A 254 -30.01 12.06 -7.72
CA ASP A 254 -29.93 13.53 -7.73
C ASP A 254 -28.90 14.07 -8.72
N PHE A 255 -27.95 13.23 -9.17
CA PHE A 255 -26.91 13.59 -10.13
C PHE A 255 -27.10 13.01 -11.52
N ASP A 256 -28.27 12.46 -11.85
CA ASP A 256 -28.52 11.83 -13.16
C ASP A 256 -28.31 12.79 -14.33
N ASP A 257 -28.86 14.02 -14.25
CA ASP A 257 -28.67 15.03 -15.28
C ASP A 257 -27.19 15.42 -15.46
N PHE A 258 -26.47 15.51 -14.34
CA PHE A 258 -25.02 15.80 -14.36
C PHE A 258 -24.22 14.63 -14.95
N SER A 259 -24.54 13.41 -14.57
CA SER A 259 -23.93 12.19 -15.12
C SER A 259 -24.19 12.05 -16.61
N ALA A 260 -25.41 12.34 -17.07
CA ALA A 260 -25.74 12.38 -18.51
C ALA A 260 -24.94 13.46 -19.24
N SER A 261 -24.76 14.64 -18.67
CA SER A 261 -23.91 15.70 -19.22
C SER A 261 -22.45 15.28 -19.31
N GLN A 262 -21.89 14.63 -18.28
CA GLN A 262 -20.54 14.08 -18.30
C GLN A 262 -20.38 13.05 -19.42
N PHE A 263 -21.33 12.14 -19.56
CA PHE A 263 -21.32 11.11 -20.59
C PHE A 263 -21.36 11.71 -22.00
N ASN A 264 -22.22 12.70 -22.25
CA ASN A 264 -22.30 13.38 -23.53
C ASN A 264 -21.00 14.08 -23.93
N LYS A 265 -20.36 14.77 -22.98
CA LYS A 265 -19.02 15.38 -23.20
C LYS A 265 -17.97 14.32 -23.51
N PHE A 266 -18.00 13.19 -22.80
CA PHE A 266 -17.09 12.08 -23.05
C PHE A 266 -17.28 11.51 -24.46
N GLN A 267 -18.51 11.24 -24.89
CA GLN A 267 -18.81 10.69 -26.21
C GLN A 267 -18.40 11.61 -27.38
N GLN A 268 -18.41 12.92 -27.19
CA GLN A 268 -17.97 13.88 -28.23
C GLN A 268 -16.44 13.88 -28.40
N ALA A 269 -15.68 13.50 -27.37
CA ALA A 269 -14.22 13.58 -27.36
C ALA A 269 -13.55 12.21 -27.59
N ALA A 270 -14.20 11.11 -27.30
CA ALA A 270 -13.68 9.75 -27.42
C ALA A 270 -14.05 9.11 -28.75
#